data_ca7a9275ee96772b702438875ca02e92
#
_entry.id   ca7a9275ee96772b702438875ca02e92
#
_cell.length_a   1.000
_cell.length_b   1.000
_cell.length_c   1.000
_cell.angle_alpha   90.00
_cell.angle_beta   90.00
_cell.angle_gamma   90.00
#
_symmetry.space_group_name_H-M   'P 1'
#
loop_
_entity.id
_entity.type
_entity.pdbx_description
1 polymer ?
#
loop_
_entity_poly.entity_id
_entity_poly.type
_entity_poly.pdbx_seq_one_letter_code
_entity_poly.pdbx_strand_id
1 'polypeptide(L)'
;MKRFLAVLLSLILAAGSLFVVAFAADGKKEKVYPVILLQGYSGPQLFNQDTGEKAWGLDFDKVKEHVLNDYGKELANGAKEYAKGNPDPLVDTLGTILLDVMDPIACNADGSSKYNLDTFPKGAEATRMSTLIANGQEEYIGEKPIMTGFVEKLTQQGVENAADYIFIYTNDWRKGQAQYAKDIDAYIDEVRALTGSDKVDIY
;
A
#
# COMPACT_ATOMS: atom_id res chain seq x y z
N MET A 1 -24.22 8.37 17.67
CA MET A 1 -23.31 7.74 16.69
C MET A 1 -22.05 8.54 16.46
N LYS A 2 -22.07 9.82 16.01
CA LYS A 2 -20.85 10.61 15.71
C LYS A 2 -19.87 10.73 16.91
N ARG A 3 -20.37 10.89 18.15
CA ARG A 3 -19.54 11.00 19.37
C ARG A 3 -18.89 9.66 19.76
N PHE A 4 -19.56 8.54 19.49
CA PHE A 4 -19.01 7.20 19.75
C PHE A 4 -17.90 6.84 18.76
N LEU A 5 -18.07 7.22 17.49
CA LEU A 5 -17.04 7.05 16.46
C LEU A 5 -15.78 7.87 16.77
N ALA A 6 -15.94 9.12 17.23
CA ALA A 6 -14.82 9.97 17.62
C ALA A 6 -14.04 9.44 18.82
N VAL A 7 -14.75 8.86 19.82
CA VAL A 7 -14.10 8.22 20.98
C VAL A 7 -13.39 6.93 20.58
N LEU A 8 -13.97 6.14 19.68
CA LEU A 8 -13.32 4.93 19.17
C LEU A 8 -12.05 5.25 18.36
N LEU A 9 -12.11 6.27 17.50
CA LEU A 9 -10.95 6.73 16.73
C LEU A 9 -9.84 7.28 17.63
N SER A 10 -10.18 8.04 18.67
CA SER A 10 -9.19 8.55 19.62
C SER A 10 -8.59 7.45 20.50
N LEU A 11 -9.33 6.40 20.81
CA LEU A 11 -8.80 5.21 21.51
C LEU A 11 -7.84 4.40 20.64
N ILE A 12 -8.13 4.25 19.33
CA ILE A 12 -7.24 3.57 18.37
C ILE A 12 -5.96 4.38 18.16
N LEU A 13 -6.06 5.70 18.04
CA LEU A 13 -4.90 6.61 17.94
C LEU A 13 -4.08 6.64 19.25
N ALA A 14 -4.72 6.60 20.41
CA ALA A 14 -4.04 6.54 21.70
C ALA A 14 -3.38 5.18 21.94
N ALA A 15 -4.00 4.07 21.53
CA ALA A 15 -3.39 2.73 21.60
C ALA A 15 -2.16 2.63 20.67
N GLY A 16 -2.23 3.20 19.45
CA GLY A 16 -1.08 3.25 18.54
C GLY A 16 0.10 4.06 19.09
N SER A 17 -0.14 5.05 19.94
CA SER A 17 0.92 5.87 20.56
C SER A 17 1.56 5.24 21.80
N LEU A 18 0.94 4.25 22.42
CA LEU A 18 1.45 3.58 23.62
C LEU A 18 2.50 2.48 23.35
N PHE A 19 2.62 2.00 22.12
CA PHE A 19 3.61 0.98 21.75
C PHE A 19 5.04 1.52 21.58
N VAL A 20 5.27 2.83 21.64
CA VAL A 20 6.56 3.48 21.36
C VAL A 20 7.40 3.73 22.61
N VAL A 21 6.92 3.46 23.84
CA VAL A 21 7.57 3.92 25.08
C VAL A 21 8.56 2.93 25.71
N ALA A 22 8.87 1.79 25.11
CA ALA A 22 9.70 0.75 25.73
C ALA A 22 11.21 0.81 25.43
N PHE A 23 11.74 1.86 24.77
CA PHE A 23 13.14 1.86 24.30
C PHE A 23 14.09 2.88 24.95
N ALA A 24 13.76 3.45 26.08
CA ALA A 24 14.65 4.42 26.71
C ALA A 24 14.85 4.16 28.20
N ALA A 25 15.66 3.18 28.57
CA ALA A 25 16.39 3.15 29.85
C ALA A 25 17.30 1.92 29.96
N ASP A 26 18.46 1.95 29.36
CA ASP A 26 19.69 1.39 29.94
C ASP A 26 20.86 1.73 29.00
N GLY A 27 21.96 2.26 29.53
CA GLY A 27 23.12 2.73 28.76
C GLY A 27 23.94 1.63 28.02
N LYS A 28 23.34 0.51 27.68
CA LYS A 28 23.83 -0.42 26.66
C LYS A 28 23.23 0.03 25.33
N LYS A 29 24.05 0.27 24.31
CA LYS A 29 23.57 0.38 22.93
C LYS A 29 22.73 -0.87 22.65
N GLU A 30 21.42 -0.73 22.75
CA GLU A 30 20.52 -1.82 22.38
C GLU A 30 20.75 -2.17 20.90
N LYS A 31 20.84 -3.46 20.62
CA LYS A 31 20.98 -3.95 19.25
C LYS A 31 19.71 -3.57 18.49
N VAL A 32 19.83 -2.65 17.55
CA VAL A 32 18.71 -2.26 16.68
C VAL A 32 18.47 -3.41 15.70
N TYR A 33 17.29 -3.99 15.73
CA TYR A 33 16.88 -4.99 14.76
C TYR A 33 16.26 -4.31 13.54
N PRO A 34 16.42 -4.87 12.32
CA PRO A 34 15.72 -4.37 11.17
C PRO A 34 14.21 -4.57 11.33
N VAL A 35 13.47 -3.59 10.86
CA VAL A 35 12.02 -3.52 10.92
C VAL A 35 11.45 -3.74 9.53
N ILE A 36 10.57 -4.71 9.38
CA ILE A 36 9.80 -4.94 8.16
C ILE A 36 8.40 -4.37 8.35
N LEU A 37 8.05 -3.38 7.57
CA LEU A 37 6.71 -2.81 7.54
C LEU A 37 5.87 -3.53 6.48
N LEU A 38 4.76 -4.11 6.90
CA LEU A 38 3.80 -4.77 6.01
C LEU A 38 2.76 -3.75 5.56
N GLN A 39 2.56 -3.67 4.26
CA GLN A 39 1.44 -2.91 3.74
C GLN A 39 0.15 -3.70 3.88
N GLY A 40 -0.94 -3.02 4.24
CA GLY A 40 -2.26 -3.62 4.35
C GLY A 40 -2.80 -4.08 2.99
N TYR A 41 -3.95 -4.76 3.02
CA TYR A 41 -4.67 -5.17 1.82
C TYR A 41 -4.92 -3.96 0.90
N SER A 42 -4.64 -4.11 -0.38
CA SER A 42 -4.70 -3.05 -1.41
C SER A 42 -3.73 -1.87 -1.22
N GLY A 43 -2.85 -1.91 -0.22
CA GLY A 43 -1.86 -0.84 0.02
C GLY A 43 -0.76 -0.78 -1.04
N PRO A 44 -0.11 -1.89 -1.40
CA PRO A 44 0.93 -1.88 -2.42
C PRO A 44 0.39 -1.50 -3.80
N GLN A 45 1.15 -0.65 -4.50
CA GLN A 45 0.87 -0.35 -5.91
C GLN A 45 1.26 -1.54 -6.78
N LEU A 46 0.47 -1.79 -7.83
CA LEU A 46 0.75 -2.81 -8.83
C LEU A 46 1.04 -2.18 -10.18
N PHE A 47 2.03 -2.72 -10.86
CA PHE A 47 2.48 -2.26 -12.17
C PHE A 47 2.42 -3.41 -13.17
N ASN A 48 1.97 -3.13 -14.37
CA ASN A 48 2.04 -4.06 -15.49
C ASN A 48 3.51 -4.18 -15.91
N GLN A 49 4.08 -5.37 -15.79
CA GLN A 49 5.49 -5.62 -16.06
C GLN A 49 5.82 -5.58 -17.55
N ASP A 50 4.80 -5.69 -18.42
CA ASP A 50 4.98 -5.67 -19.86
C ASP A 50 4.98 -4.24 -20.42
N THR A 51 4.21 -3.32 -19.78
CA THR A 51 4.09 -1.92 -20.23
C THR A 51 4.75 -0.92 -19.29
N GLY A 52 5.00 -1.28 -18.04
CA GLY A 52 5.49 -0.39 -16.99
C GLY A 52 4.41 0.53 -16.41
N GLU A 53 3.16 0.41 -16.88
CA GLU A 53 2.06 1.25 -16.41
C GLU A 53 1.55 0.82 -15.05
N LYS A 54 1.13 1.81 -14.27
CA LYS A 54 0.48 1.56 -12.98
C LYS A 54 -0.91 1.00 -13.19
N ALA A 55 -1.13 -0.21 -12.69
CA ALA A 55 -2.43 -0.91 -12.73
C ALA A 55 -3.26 -0.68 -11.45
N TRP A 56 -2.61 -0.46 -10.30
CA TRP A 56 -3.25 -0.18 -9.01
C TRP A 56 -2.48 0.88 -8.22
N GLY A 57 -3.17 1.62 -7.39
CA GLY A 57 -2.70 2.84 -6.72
C GLY A 57 -3.27 4.04 -7.47
N LEU A 58 -4.62 4.12 -7.51
CA LEU A 58 -5.39 5.01 -8.37
C LEU A 58 -4.99 6.47 -8.21
N ASP A 59 -4.66 7.08 -9.34
CA ASP A 59 -4.65 8.53 -9.50
C ASP A 59 -6.11 8.96 -9.79
N PHE A 60 -6.79 9.46 -8.75
CA PHE A 60 -8.20 9.83 -8.86
C PHE A 60 -8.46 10.93 -9.91
N ASP A 61 -7.49 11.80 -10.19
CA ASP A 61 -7.67 12.83 -11.21
C ASP A 61 -7.66 12.21 -12.61
N LYS A 62 -6.77 11.26 -12.87
CA LYS A 62 -6.76 10.50 -14.14
C LYS A 62 -8.00 9.64 -14.31
N VAL A 63 -8.44 8.95 -13.24
CA VAL A 63 -9.69 8.17 -13.28
C VAL A 63 -10.88 9.07 -13.60
N LYS A 64 -10.97 10.23 -12.95
CA LYS A 64 -12.04 11.21 -13.20
C LYS A 64 -12.00 11.71 -14.64
N GLU A 65 -10.82 12.06 -15.15
CA GLU A 65 -10.64 12.52 -16.52
C GLU A 65 -11.07 11.44 -17.54
N HIS A 66 -10.61 10.20 -17.35
CA HIS A 66 -11.01 9.05 -18.16
C HIS A 66 -12.54 8.87 -18.16
N VAL A 67 -13.15 8.80 -16.97
CA VAL A 67 -14.61 8.62 -16.83
C VAL A 67 -15.39 9.75 -17.50
N LEU A 68 -14.95 10.99 -17.36
CA LEU A 68 -15.66 12.14 -17.97
C LEU A 68 -15.49 12.16 -19.49
N ASN A 69 -14.34 11.78 -20.02
CA ASN A 69 -14.07 11.78 -21.44
C ASN A 69 -14.82 10.64 -22.15
N ASP A 70 -14.79 9.43 -21.57
CA ASP A 70 -15.28 8.23 -22.24
C ASP A 70 -16.76 7.95 -21.92
N TYR A 71 -17.25 8.32 -20.73
CA TYR A 71 -18.60 8.01 -20.27
C TYR A 71 -19.47 9.24 -19.92
N GLY A 72 -18.96 10.45 -20.13
CA GLY A 72 -19.66 11.68 -19.70
C GLY A 72 -21.04 11.87 -20.33
N LYS A 73 -21.24 11.42 -21.59
CA LYS A 73 -22.54 11.50 -22.27
C LYS A 73 -23.54 10.47 -21.72
N GLU A 74 -23.08 9.25 -21.50
CA GLU A 74 -23.86 8.16 -20.94
C GLU A 74 -24.29 8.48 -19.51
N LEU A 75 -23.38 9.00 -18.69
CA LEU A 75 -23.71 9.49 -17.34
C LEU A 75 -24.75 10.60 -17.36
N ALA A 76 -24.62 11.58 -18.26
CA ALA A 76 -25.59 12.67 -18.37
C ALA A 76 -26.98 12.17 -18.83
N ASN A 77 -27.03 11.19 -19.75
CA ASN A 77 -28.27 10.54 -20.17
C ASN A 77 -28.87 9.71 -19.04
N GLY A 78 -28.07 8.88 -18.38
CA GLY A 78 -28.50 8.09 -17.24
C GLY A 78 -29.09 8.95 -16.11
N ALA A 79 -28.46 10.08 -15.81
CA ALA A 79 -28.98 11.03 -14.80
C ALA A 79 -30.34 11.65 -15.21
N LYS A 80 -30.55 11.96 -16.49
CA LYS A 80 -31.83 12.43 -17.00
C LYS A 80 -32.93 11.39 -16.88
N GLU A 81 -32.65 10.15 -17.21
CA GLU A 81 -33.60 9.03 -17.12
C GLU A 81 -33.92 8.71 -15.64
N TYR A 82 -32.89 8.74 -14.77
CA TYR A 82 -33.09 8.60 -13.33
C TYR A 82 -34.07 9.65 -12.79
N ALA A 83 -33.94 10.93 -13.22
CA ALA A 83 -34.84 11.98 -12.81
C ALA A 83 -36.30 11.78 -13.29
N LYS A 84 -36.52 10.95 -14.31
CA LYS A 84 -37.85 10.54 -14.80
C LYS A 84 -38.39 9.26 -14.12
N GLY A 85 -37.64 8.71 -13.15
CA GLY A 85 -37.99 7.49 -12.44
C GLY A 85 -37.48 6.19 -13.07
N ASN A 86 -36.61 6.26 -14.08
CA ASN A 86 -35.97 5.13 -14.71
C ASN A 86 -34.47 5.04 -14.33
N PRO A 87 -34.08 4.25 -13.29
CA PRO A 87 -32.70 4.17 -12.81
C PRO A 87 -31.78 3.31 -13.70
N ASP A 88 -32.32 2.39 -14.49
CA ASP A 88 -31.55 1.35 -15.18
C ASP A 88 -30.40 1.90 -16.03
N PRO A 89 -30.57 2.91 -16.89
CA PRO A 89 -29.47 3.42 -17.71
C PRO A 89 -28.31 4.02 -16.90
N LEU A 90 -28.60 4.62 -15.75
CA LEU A 90 -27.55 5.11 -14.87
C LEU A 90 -26.80 3.99 -14.18
N VAL A 91 -27.52 2.98 -13.69
CA VAL A 91 -26.94 1.81 -13.04
C VAL A 91 -26.06 1.02 -14.00
N ASP A 92 -26.53 0.80 -15.23
CA ASP A 92 -25.76 0.10 -16.28
C ASP A 92 -24.48 0.86 -16.63
N THR A 93 -24.55 2.19 -16.77
CA THR A 93 -23.39 3.03 -17.04
C THR A 93 -22.38 2.96 -15.88
N LEU A 94 -22.84 3.08 -14.64
CA LEU A 94 -21.96 2.97 -13.46
C LEU A 94 -21.31 1.59 -13.36
N GLY A 95 -22.05 0.52 -13.66
CA GLY A 95 -21.53 -0.83 -13.74
C GLY A 95 -20.42 -0.98 -14.77
N THR A 96 -20.64 -0.43 -15.98
CA THR A 96 -19.65 -0.43 -17.06
C THR A 96 -18.38 0.32 -16.66
N ILE A 97 -18.52 1.51 -16.08
CA ILE A 97 -17.38 2.31 -15.58
C ILE A 97 -16.58 1.54 -14.52
N LEU A 98 -17.29 0.91 -13.58
CA LEU A 98 -16.62 0.14 -12.53
C LEU A 98 -15.80 -1.01 -13.11
N LEU A 99 -16.36 -1.75 -14.07
CA LEU A 99 -15.66 -2.85 -14.72
C LEU A 99 -14.43 -2.36 -15.50
N ASP A 100 -14.55 -1.22 -16.21
CA ASP A 100 -13.46 -0.64 -16.97
C ASP A 100 -12.32 -0.14 -16.06
N VAL A 101 -12.65 0.63 -15.02
CA VAL A 101 -11.65 1.13 -14.06
C VAL A 101 -10.94 0.00 -13.31
N MET A 102 -11.63 -1.14 -13.10
CA MET A 102 -11.06 -2.30 -12.40
C MET A 102 -10.39 -3.31 -13.34
N ASP A 103 -10.54 -3.18 -14.66
CA ASP A 103 -9.97 -4.11 -15.63
C ASP A 103 -8.45 -4.28 -15.50
N PRO A 104 -7.64 -3.22 -15.25
CA PRO A 104 -6.18 -3.35 -15.10
C PRO A 104 -5.74 -4.35 -14.03
N ILE A 105 -6.58 -4.60 -13.02
CA ILE A 105 -6.30 -5.56 -11.93
C ILE A 105 -7.16 -6.82 -12.01
N ALA A 106 -7.85 -7.05 -13.12
CA ALA A 106 -8.76 -8.18 -13.27
C ALA A 106 -8.04 -9.53 -13.19
N CYS A 107 -8.77 -10.53 -12.71
CA CYS A 107 -8.38 -11.94 -12.75
C CYS A 107 -9.21 -12.71 -13.75
N ASN A 108 -8.65 -13.80 -14.26
CA ASN A 108 -9.37 -14.81 -15.02
C ASN A 108 -10.33 -15.61 -14.11
N ALA A 109 -11.21 -16.39 -14.70
CA ALA A 109 -12.18 -17.21 -13.97
C ALA A 109 -11.54 -18.27 -13.04
N ASP A 110 -10.31 -18.66 -13.32
CA ASP A 110 -9.53 -19.59 -12.50
C ASP A 110 -8.77 -18.89 -11.35
N GLY A 111 -8.90 -17.56 -11.21
CA GLY A 111 -8.23 -16.74 -10.21
C GLY A 111 -6.80 -16.32 -10.59
N SER A 112 -6.28 -16.73 -11.74
CA SER A 112 -5.00 -16.21 -12.24
C SER A 112 -5.12 -14.76 -12.65
N SER A 113 -4.01 -14.01 -12.58
CA SER A 113 -4.01 -12.62 -13.05
C SER A 113 -4.23 -12.54 -14.55
N LYS A 114 -5.10 -11.63 -14.99
CA LYS A 114 -5.34 -11.36 -16.43
C LYS A 114 -4.11 -10.71 -17.07
N TYR A 115 -3.38 -9.91 -16.32
CA TYR A 115 -2.19 -9.18 -16.75
C TYR A 115 -0.98 -9.59 -15.92
N ASN A 116 0.22 -9.39 -16.45
CA ASN A 116 1.48 -9.64 -15.77
C ASN A 116 1.77 -8.51 -14.76
N LEU A 117 1.15 -8.59 -13.59
CA LEU A 117 1.26 -7.55 -12.56
C LEU A 117 2.20 -7.97 -11.45
N ASP A 118 3.01 -7.00 -10.98
CA ASP A 118 3.81 -7.14 -9.77
C ASP A 118 4.00 -5.77 -9.10
N THR A 119 4.56 -5.76 -7.90
CA THR A 119 4.95 -4.54 -7.18
C THR A 119 6.29 -4.02 -7.68
N PHE A 120 6.53 -2.72 -7.47
CA PHE A 120 7.80 -2.06 -7.72
C PHE A 120 8.05 -0.97 -6.67
N PRO A 121 9.29 -0.80 -6.14
CA PRO A 121 10.44 -1.69 -6.31
C PRO A 121 10.26 -3.04 -5.59
N LYS A 122 11.17 -4.01 -5.80
CA LYS A 122 11.05 -5.35 -5.27
C LYS A 122 12.37 -5.85 -4.67
N GLY A 123 12.28 -6.69 -3.63
CA GLY A 123 13.43 -7.23 -2.90
C GLY A 123 13.94 -6.31 -1.80
N ALA A 124 14.60 -6.87 -0.78
CA ALA A 124 14.95 -6.18 0.45
C ALA A 124 15.85 -4.94 0.22
N GLU A 125 16.86 -5.02 -0.63
CA GLU A 125 17.75 -3.87 -0.89
C GLU A 125 17.01 -2.72 -1.56
N ALA A 126 16.16 -3.01 -2.57
CA ALA A 126 15.44 -1.99 -3.31
C ALA A 126 14.32 -1.34 -2.47
N THR A 127 13.76 -2.08 -1.51
CA THR A 127 12.68 -1.62 -0.62
C THR A 127 13.16 -1.20 0.77
N ARG A 128 14.49 -1.13 0.98
CA ARG A 128 15.09 -0.47 2.15
C ARG A 128 14.77 1.01 2.09
N MET A 129 14.35 1.59 3.18
CA MET A 129 13.89 2.98 3.20
C MET A 129 14.97 3.98 2.77
N SER A 130 16.22 3.77 3.17
CA SER A 130 17.34 4.62 2.72
C SER A 130 17.58 4.54 1.21
N THR A 131 17.41 3.36 0.62
CA THR A 131 17.52 3.16 -0.84
C THR A 131 16.36 3.85 -1.58
N LEU A 132 15.13 3.70 -1.07
CA LEU A 132 13.95 4.37 -1.62
C LEU A 132 14.12 5.90 -1.63
N ILE A 133 14.57 6.47 -0.50
CA ILE A 133 14.84 7.92 -0.37
C ILE A 133 15.94 8.36 -1.35
N ALA A 134 17.04 7.61 -1.40
CA ALA A 134 18.17 7.95 -2.27
C ALA A 134 17.80 7.94 -3.76
N ASN A 135 16.87 7.08 -4.15
CA ASN A 135 16.40 6.93 -5.54
C ASN A 135 15.16 7.79 -5.85
N GLY A 136 14.57 8.50 -4.88
CA GLY A 136 13.32 9.24 -5.06
C GLY A 136 12.13 8.33 -5.38
N GLN A 137 12.13 7.11 -4.82
CA GLN A 137 11.16 6.05 -5.12
C GLN A 137 10.11 5.84 -4.02
N GLU A 138 10.06 6.72 -3.02
CA GLU A 138 9.13 6.59 -1.89
C GLU A 138 7.66 6.64 -2.32
N GLU A 139 7.36 7.23 -3.47
CA GLU A 139 5.99 7.29 -4.00
C GLU A 139 5.46 5.92 -4.46
N TYR A 140 6.35 4.98 -4.82
CA TYR A 140 5.95 3.65 -5.29
C TYR A 140 5.49 2.72 -4.17
N ILE A 141 5.81 3.04 -2.92
CA ILE A 141 5.43 2.23 -1.76
C ILE A 141 4.08 2.65 -1.14
N GLY A 142 3.34 3.56 -1.78
CA GLY A 142 2.00 3.99 -1.36
C GLY A 142 2.04 5.02 -0.23
N GLU A 143 1.95 4.62 0.99
CA GLU A 143 1.76 5.44 2.20
C GLU A 143 2.99 6.27 2.61
N LYS A 144 3.58 7.03 1.67
CA LYS A 144 4.80 7.84 1.89
C LYS A 144 4.79 8.65 3.19
N PRO A 145 3.71 9.39 3.54
CA PRO A 145 3.72 10.19 4.78
C PRO A 145 3.83 9.36 6.05
N ILE A 146 3.27 8.16 6.06
CA ILE A 146 3.34 7.24 7.20
C ILE A 146 4.76 6.69 7.31
N MET A 147 5.34 6.24 6.20
CA MET A 147 6.67 5.63 6.18
C MET A 147 7.77 6.63 6.55
N THR A 148 7.74 7.84 5.97
CA THR A 148 8.69 8.90 6.32
C THR A 148 8.53 9.38 7.77
N GLY A 149 7.29 9.50 8.26
CA GLY A 149 6.99 9.83 9.65
C GLY A 149 7.53 8.78 10.64
N PHE A 150 7.54 7.50 10.25
CA PHE A 150 8.14 6.43 11.06
C PHE A 150 9.66 6.59 11.16
N VAL A 151 10.35 6.88 10.05
CA VAL A 151 11.79 7.17 10.03
C VAL A 151 12.11 8.37 10.92
N GLU A 152 11.37 9.48 10.76
CA GLU A 152 11.55 10.69 11.56
C GLU A 152 11.38 10.40 13.05
N LYS A 153 10.38 9.62 13.42
CA LYS A 153 10.11 9.24 14.81
C LYS A 153 11.25 8.46 15.43
N LEU A 154 11.78 7.46 14.73
CA LEU A 154 12.93 6.68 15.20
C LEU A 154 14.19 7.54 15.32
N THR A 155 14.43 8.43 14.35
CA THR A 155 15.56 9.37 14.42
C THR A 155 15.45 10.30 15.63
N GLN A 156 14.25 10.83 15.93
CA GLN A 156 13.99 11.64 17.12
C GLN A 156 14.24 10.87 18.44
N GLN A 157 14.11 9.56 18.42
CA GLN A 157 14.40 8.67 19.55
C GLN A 157 15.88 8.26 19.65
N GLY A 158 16.73 8.81 18.79
CA GLY A 158 18.17 8.59 18.83
C GLY A 158 18.66 7.38 18.04
N VAL A 159 17.82 6.80 17.18
CA VAL A 159 18.25 5.76 16.23
C VAL A 159 19.01 6.42 15.08
N GLU A 160 20.33 6.29 15.09
CA GLU A 160 21.18 6.77 14.01
C GLU A 160 20.91 5.98 12.74
N ASN A 161 20.80 6.67 11.59
CA ASN A 161 20.52 6.05 10.28
C ASN A 161 19.26 5.17 10.28
N ALA A 162 18.19 5.61 10.93
CA ALA A 162 16.95 4.85 11.09
C ALA A 162 16.43 4.26 9.77
N ALA A 163 16.58 4.98 8.66
CA ALA A 163 16.15 4.52 7.33
C ALA A 163 16.88 3.25 6.84
N ASP A 164 18.08 2.96 7.35
CA ASP A 164 18.83 1.75 6.99
C ASP A 164 18.27 0.48 7.63
N TYR A 165 17.48 0.64 8.69
CA TYR A 165 16.87 -0.46 9.44
C TYR A 165 15.41 -0.70 9.08
N ILE A 166 14.82 0.09 8.19
CA ILE A 166 13.42 0.00 7.81
C ILE A 166 13.32 -0.57 6.40
N PHE A 167 12.52 -1.59 6.25
CA PHE A 167 12.25 -2.31 5.01
C PHE A 167 10.76 -2.35 4.76
N ILE A 168 10.33 -2.08 3.54
CA ILE A 168 8.92 -2.07 3.17
C ILE A 168 8.64 -3.34 2.36
N TYR A 169 7.86 -4.26 2.93
CA TYR A 169 7.44 -5.43 2.19
C TYR A 169 6.27 -5.08 1.28
N THR A 170 6.49 -5.26 -0.01
CA THR A 170 5.48 -5.05 -1.06
C THR A 170 5.12 -6.39 -1.70
N ASN A 171 3.84 -6.63 -1.96
CA ASN A 171 3.37 -7.85 -2.60
C ASN A 171 2.14 -7.60 -3.46
N ASP A 172 1.86 -8.50 -4.39
CA ASP A 172 0.59 -8.53 -5.08
C ASP A 172 -0.49 -9.06 -4.11
N TRP A 173 -1.25 -8.14 -3.52
CA TRP A 173 -2.27 -8.41 -2.51
C TRP A 173 -3.45 -9.25 -3.02
N ARG A 174 -3.57 -9.47 -4.33
CA ARG A 174 -4.59 -10.34 -4.96
C ARG A 174 -4.22 -11.83 -4.83
N LYS A 175 -2.94 -12.14 -4.58
CA LYS A 175 -2.46 -13.51 -4.39
C LYS A 175 -2.96 -14.11 -3.08
N GLY A 176 -3.12 -15.44 -3.07
CA GLY A 176 -3.60 -16.15 -1.89
C GLY A 176 -2.63 -16.10 -0.71
N GLN A 177 -3.17 -16.21 0.51
CA GLN A 177 -2.41 -16.11 1.77
C GLN A 177 -1.26 -17.11 1.88
N ALA A 178 -1.40 -18.31 1.30
CA ALA A 178 -0.33 -19.32 1.31
C ALA A 178 0.89 -18.89 0.49
N GLN A 179 0.68 -18.16 -0.62
CA GLN A 179 1.78 -17.61 -1.41
C GLN A 179 2.39 -16.41 -0.68
N TYR A 180 1.56 -15.54 -0.11
CA TYR A 180 2.00 -14.42 0.71
C TYR A 180 2.94 -14.87 1.83
N ALA A 181 2.58 -15.95 2.56
CA ALA A 181 3.39 -16.47 3.65
C ALA A 181 4.78 -16.96 3.19
N LYS A 182 4.87 -17.55 2.01
CA LYS A 182 6.16 -17.97 1.43
C LYS A 182 7.01 -16.79 0.97
N ASP A 183 6.37 -15.80 0.36
CA ASP A 183 7.06 -14.64 -0.18
C ASP A 183 7.63 -13.75 0.95
N ILE A 184 6.89 -13.60 2.06
CA ILE A 184 7.39 -12.86 3.23
C ILE A 184 8.51 -13.61 3.96
N ASP A 185 8.43 -14.93 4.05
CA ASP A 185 9.49 -15.76 4.64
C ASP A 185 10.81 -15.59 3.88
N ALA A 186 10.76 -15.65 2.56
CA ALA A 186 11.90 -15.38 1.70
C ALA A 186 12.44 -13.94 1.87
N TYR A 187 11.55 -12.96 1.96
CA TYR A 187 11.92 -11.57 2.16
C TYR A 187 12.59 -11.33 3.53
N ILE A 188 12.12 -12.00 4.59
CA ILE A 188 12.76 -11.97 5.91
C ILE A 188 14.20 -12.46 5.82
N ASP A 189 14.44 -13.54 5.10
CA ASP A 189 15.78 -14.08 4.89
C ASP A 189 16.69 -13.12 4.10
N GLU A 190 16.15 -12.43 3.08
CA GLU A 190 16.87 -11.37 2.37
C GLU A 190 17.27 -10.22 3.32
N VAL A 191 16.35 -9.72 4.16
CA VAL A 191 16.62 -8.66 5.13
C VAL A 191 17.67 -9.09 6.14
N ARG A 192 17.59 -10.31 6.65
CA ARG A 192 18.58 -10.86 7.59
C ARG A 192 19.96 -10.99 6.95
N ALA A 193 20.04 -11.50 5.73
CA ALA A 193 21.29 -11.61 4.98
C ALA A 193 21.92 -10.23 4.72
N LEU A 194 21.10 -9.24 4.34
CA LEU A 194 21.54 -7.90 4.01
C LEU A 194 22.05 -7.12 5.25
N THR A 195 21.43 -7.34 6.40
CA THR A 195 21.74 -6.59 7.63
C THR A 195 22.68 -7.37 8.56
N GLY A 196 22.93 -8.64 8.32
CA GLY A 196 23.67 -9.52 9.23
C GLY A 196 22.93 -9.77 10.55
N SER A 197 21.63 -9.47 10.60
CA SER A 197 20.81 -9.66 11.80
C SER A 197 20.27 -11.08 11.88
N ASP A 198 20.22 -11.61 13.11
CA ASP A 198 19.60 -12.91 13.40
C ASP A 198 18.07 -12.81 13.60
N LYS A 199 17.54 -11.58 13.73
CA LYS A 199 16.13 -11.30 13.97
C LYS A 199 15.65 -10.09 13.18
N VAL A 200 14.36 -10.02 12.96
CA VAL A 200 13.64 -8.86 12.42
C VAL A 200 12.40 -8.60 13.26
N ASP A 201 11.98 -7.35 13.31
CA ASP A 201 10.68 -6.95 13.83
C ASP A 201 9.71 -6.73 12.67
N ILE A 202 8.45 -7.18 12.80
CA ILE A 202 7.43 -7.07 11.74
C ILE A 202 6.26 -6.27 12.29
N TYR A 203 5.82 -5.27 11.51
CA TYR A 203 4.69 -4.38 11.84
C TYR A 203 3.72 -4.26 10.67
#